data_e969ab894b8b16c0e2c2613db1d2ccd9
#
_entry.id   e969ab894b8b16c0e2c2613db1d2ccd9
#
_cell.length_a   1.000
_cell.length_b   1.000
_cell.length_c   1.000
_cell.angle_alpha   90.00
_cell.angle_beta   90.00
_cell.angle_gamma   90.00
#
_symmetry.space_group_name_H-M   'P 1'
#
loop_
_entity.id
_entity.type
_entity.pdbx_description
1 polymer ?
#
loop_
_entity_poly.entity_id
_entity_poly.type
_entity_poly.pdbx_seq_one_letter_code
_entity_poly.pdbx_strand_id
1 'polypeptide(L)'
;KGSKLIMKTVYKTKGTCSRQILVDVENGIVNSVEFVGGCSGNTQGIASLVKGMKVEDVIARCEGIRCGFKDTSCPDQLAKALRENQA
;
A
#
# COMPACT_ATOMS: atom_id res chain seq x y z
N LYS A 1 -26.99 9.96 4.78
CA LYS A 1 -26.59 9.75 4.40
C LYS A 1 -25.58 9.09 4.45
N GLY A 2 -25.16 8.51 4.06
CA GLY A 2 -24.23 7.51 4.14
C GLY A 2 -22.98 7.94 4.85
N SER A 3 -22.67 7.27 5.86
CA SER A 3 -21.41 7.51 6.49
C SER A 3 -20.34 6.86 5.63
N LYS A 4 -19.20 7.53 5.51
CA LYS A 4 -18.06 7.00 4.80
C LYS A 4 -17.26 6.10 5.71
N LEU A 5 -16.83 4.98 5.15
CA LEU A 5 -15.97 4.07 5.88
C LEU A 5 -14.53 4.41 5.53
N ILE A 6 -13.87 5.13 6.41
CA ILE A 6 -12.49 5.56 6.22
C ILE A 6 -11.60 4.78 7.16
N MET A 7 -10.57 4.17 6.61
CA MET A 7 -9.58 3.44 7.39
C MET A 7 -8.20 3.99 7.11
N LYS A 8 -7.53 4.42 8.16
CA LYS A 8 -6.15 4.91 8.08
C LYS A 8 -5.26 3.97 8.86
N THR A 9 -4.24 3.48 8.21
CA THR A 9 -3.35 2.49 8.80
C THR A 9 -1.91 2.88 8.59
N VAL A 10 -1.10 2.68 9.63
CA VAL A 10 0.34 2.79 9.54
C VAL A 10 0.90 1.37 9.59
N TYR A 11 1.54 0.95 8.52
CA TYR A 11 2.08 -0.39 8.40
C TYR A 11 3.59 -0.33 8.41
N LYS A 12 4.21 -1.04 9.34
CA LYS A 12 5.67 -1.12 9.39
C LYS A 12 6.12 -2.19 8.42
N THR A 13 6.96 -1.79 7.48
CA THR A 13 7.43 -2.69 6.44
C THR A 13 8.60 -3.53 6.95
N LYS A 14 8.82 -4.65 6.26
CA LYS A 14 9.95 -5.53 6.52
C LYS A 14 10.56 -5.96 5.21
N GLY A 15 11.88 -5.99 5.15
CA GLY A 15 12.58 -6.51 3.99
C GLY A 15 12.62 -5.58 2.80
N THR A 16 12.27 -4.31 2.98
CA THR A 16 12.33 -3.32 1.91
C THR A 16 13.06 -2.09 2.40
N CYS A 17 13.32 -1.16 1.48
CA CYS A 17 13.97 0.09 1.83
C CYS A 17 13.02 1.08 2.47
N SER A 18 11.71 0.89 2.34
CA SER A 18 10.74 1.71 3.04
C SER A 18 10.67 1.31 4.52
N ARG A 19 10.30 2.24 5.37
CA ARG A 19 10.15 1.97 6.80
C ARG A 19 8.70 1.74 7.18
N GLN A 20 7.82 2.51 6.60
CA GLN A 20 6.39 2.48 6.92
C GLN A 20 5.61 2.78 5.67
N ILE A 21 4.36 2.35 5.67
CA ILE A 21 3.41 2.71 4.63
C ILE A 21 2.18 3.27 5.34
N LEU A 22 1.80 4.48 4.99
CA LEU A 22 0.59 5.12 5.50
C LEU A 22 -0.48 4.94 4.44
N VAL A 23 -1.56 4.28 4.81
CA VAL A 23 -2.63 3.95 3.87
C VAL A 23 -3.94 4.56 4.34
N ASP A 24 -4.61 5.23 3.44
CA ASP A 24 -5.92 5.82 3.69
C ASP A 24 -6.90 5.20 2.70
N VAL A 25 -7.86 4.44 3.21
CA VAL A 25 -8.84 3.72 2.40
C VAL A 25 -10.24 4.24 2.76
N GLU A 26 -11.02 4.53 1.73
CA GLU A 26 -12.38 5.01 1.93
C GLU A 26 -13.32 4.15 1.09
N ASN A 27 -14.23 3.44 1.76
CA ASN A 27 -15.23 2.59 1.09
C ASN A 27 -14.62 1.56 0.14
N GLY A 28 -13.49 0.97 0.54
CA GLY A 28 -12.82 -0.04 -0.26
C GLY A 28 -11.99 0.50 -1.40
N ILE A 29 -11.86 1.82 -1.49
CA ILE A 29 -11.05 2.47 -2.51
C ILE A 29 -9.85 3.12 -1.85
N VAL A 30 -8.67 2.95 -2.43
CA VAL A 30 -7.47 3.58 -1.91
C VAL A 30 -7.56 5.08 -2.13
N ASN A 31 -7.58 5.83 -1.05
CA ASN A 31 -7.65 7.28 -1.12
C ASN A 31 -6.27 7.90 -1.22
N SER A 32 -5.34 7.37 -0.44
CA SER A 32 -3.96 7.83 -0.53
C SER A 32 -3.02 6.77 0.06
N VAL A 33 -1.78 6.81 -0.40
CA VAL A 33 -0.71 5.96 0.11
C VAL A 33 0.53 6.81 0.21
N GLU A 34 1.23 6.68 1.33
CA GLU A 34 2.51 7.37 1.50
C GLU A 34 3.53 6.38 2.02
N PHE A 35 4.67 6.30 1.35
CA PHE A 35 5.78 5.48 1.80
C PHE A 35 6.76 6.37 2.56
N VAL A 36 7.15 5.93 3.74
CA VAL A 36 8.16 6.63 4.53
C VAL A 36 9.48 5.94 4.31
N GLY A 37 10.43 6.66 3.74
CA GLY A 37 11.73 6.10 3.37
C GLY A 37 11.66 5.39 2.04
N GLY A 38 12.74 4.73 1.65
CA GLY A 38 12.81 3.95 0.44
C GLY A 38 13.15 4.76 -0.79
N CYS A 39 12.92 4.16 -1.96
CA CYS A 39 13.23 4.78 -3.24
C CYS A 39 12.14 5.77 -3.60
N SER A 40 12.47 7.04 -3.47
CA SER A 40 11.50 8.12 -3.60
C SER A 40 10.71 8.06 -4.92
N GLY A 41 11.39 7.88 -6.04
CA GLY A 41 10.73 7.86 -7.33
C GLY A 41 9.76 6.70 -7.48
N ASN A 42 10.21 5.50 -7.11
CA ASN A 42 9.40 4.29 -7.20
C ASN A 42 8.17 4.36 -6.29
N THR A 43 8.38 4.76 -5.04
CA THR A 43 7.28 4.76 -4.07
C THR A 43 6.26 5.84 -4.40
N GLN A 44 6.73 6.99 -4.89
CA GLN A 44 5.80 8.04 -5.33
C GLN A 44 4.98 7.58 -6.53
N GLY A 45 5.63 6.88 -7.47
CA GLY A 45 4.93 6.36 -8.64
C GLY A 45 3.85 5.37 -8.25
N ILE A 46 4.18 4.44 -7.37
CA ILE A 46 3.20 3.46 -6.90
C ILE A 46 2.05 4.15 -6.19
N ALA A 47 2.36 5.09 -5.29
CA ALA A 47 1.33 5.80 -4.55
C ALA A 47 0.37 6.54 -5.50
N SER A 48 0.91 7.12 -6.54
CA SER A 48 0.11 7.84 -7.53
C SER A 48 -0.76 6.90 -8.35
N LEU A 49 -0.20 5.74 -8.74
CA LEU A 49 -0.92 4.78 -9.58
C LEU A 49 -2.08 4.12 -8.85
N VAL A 50 -1.92 3.83 -7.57
CA VAL A 50 -2.94 3.10 -6.83
C VAL A 50 -4.05 4.00 -6.29
N LYS A 51 -3.83 5.28 -6.29
CA LYS A 51 -4.85 6.22 -5.80
C LYS A 51 -6.11 6.09 -6.64
N GLY A 52 -7.24 5.85 -5.99
CA GLY A 52 -8.51 5.67 -6.66
C GLY A 52 -8.79 4.25 -7.08
N MET A 53 -7.86 3.32 -6.87
CA MET A 53 -8.07 1.92 -7.20
C MET A 53 -8.79 1.20 -6.06
N LYS A 54 -9.49 0.14 -6.40
CA LYS A 54 -10.07 -0.74 -5.39
C LYS A 54 -8.96 -1.45 -4.65
N VAL A 55 -9.13 -1.61 -3.34
CA VAL A 55 -8.15 -2.29 -2.50
C VAL A 55 -7.83 -3.68 -3.05
N GLU A 56 -8.86 -4.43 -3.43
CA GLU A 56 -8.65 -5.79 -3.94
C GLU A 56 -7.81 -5.80 -5.22
N ASP A 57 -7.97 -4.79 -6.07
CA ASP A 57 -7.20 -4.70 -7.31
C ASP A 57 -5.73 -4.38 -7.02
N VAL A 58 -5.48 -3.51 -6.06
CA VAL A 58 -4.11 -3.18 -5.67
C VAL A 58 -3.43 -4.43 -5.11
N ILE A 59 -4.11 -5.15 -4.25
CA ILE A 59 -3.57 -6.37 -3.67
C ILE A 59 -3.23 -7.37 -4.77
N ALA A 60 -4.15 -7.58 -5.71
CA ALA A 60 -3.96 -8.55 -6.77
C ALA A 60 -2.75 -8.21 -7.64
N ARG A 61 -2.50 -6.92 -7.85
CA ARG A 61 -1.42 -6.50 -8.74
C ARG A 61 -0.07 -6.41 -8.05
N CYS A 62 -0.06 -6.18 -6.75
CA CYS A 62 1.18 -5.91 -6.01
C CYS A 62 1.68 -7.09 -5.18
N GLU A 63 0.78 -7.96 -4.78
CA GLU A 63 1.14 -9.06 -3.90
C GLU A 63 2.10 -10.03 -4.60
N GLY A 64 3.17 -10.38 -3.90
CA GLY A 64 4.12 -11.34 -4.41
C GLY A 64 5.25 -10.77 -5.25
N ILE A 65 5.24 -9.47 -5.50
CA ILE A 65 6.34 -8.85 -6.25
C ILE A 65 7.57 -8.81 -5.37
N ARG A 66 8.69 -9.24 -5.92
CA ARG A 66 9.96 -9.29 -5.20
C ARG A 66 10.92 -8.27 -5.79
N CYS A 67 11.78 -7.74 -4.93
CA CYS A 67 12.79 -6.78 -5.34
C CYS A 67 14.16 -7.47 -5.31
N GLY A 68 14.68 -7.81 -6.49
CA GLY A 68 15.97 -8.49 -6.59
C GLY A 68 15.97 -9.83 -5.87
N PHE A 69 16.88 -10.00 -4.92
CA PHE A 69 16.98 -11.23 -4.15
C PHE A 69 16.12 -11.22 -2.89
N LYS A 70 15.40 -10.14 -2.64
CA LYS A 70 14.56 -10.05 -1.46
C LYS A 70 13.28 -10.85 -1.64
N ASP A 71 12.72 -11.30 -0.54
CA ASP A 71 11.46 -12.04 -0.56
C ASP A 71 10.26 -11.16 -0.79
N THR A 72 10.43 -9.85 -0.72
CA THR A 72 9.34 -8.89 -0.79
C THR A 72 9.79 -7.62 -1.50
N SER A 73 8.89 -6.67 -1.63
CA SER A 73 9.16 -5.39 -2.26
C SER A 73 8.23 -4.35 -1.66
N CYS A 74 8.44 -3.07 -2.02
CA CYS A 74 7.52 -2.03 -1.58
C CYS A 74 6.09 -2.29 -2.05
N PRO A 75 5.84 -2.67 -3.32
CA PRO A 75 4.47 -3.03 -3.73
C PRO A 75 3.91 -4.21 -2.96
N ASP A 76 4.72 -5.24 -2.72
CA ASP A 76 4.27 -6.40 -1.96
C ASP A 76 3.90 -6.02 -0.52
N GLN A 77 4.71 -5.16 0.09
CA GLN A 77 4.42 -4.67 1.44
C GLN A 77 3.15 -3.83 1.47
N LEU A 78 2.90 -3.07 0.41
CA LEU A 78 1.65 -2.32 0.29
C LEU A 78 0.46 -3.27 0.25
N ALA A 79 0.56 -4.36 -0.50
CA ALA A 79 -0.50 -5.36 -0.55
C ALA A 79 -0.77 -5.94 0.83
N LYS A 80 0.29 -6.22 1.59
CA LYS A 80 0.15 -6.73 2.95
C LYS A 80 -0.52 -5.73 3.87
N ALA A 81 -0.14 -4.46 3.74
CA ALA A 81 -0.76 -3.40 4.53
C ALA A 81 -2.26 -3.30 4.24
N LEU A 82 -2.63 -3.41 2.98
CA LEU A 82 -4.04 -3.34 2.60
C LEU A 82 -4.81 -4.55 3.09
N ARG A 83 -4.19 -5.74 3.08
CA ARG A 83 -4.86 -6.92 3.62
C ARG A 83 -5.16 -6.77 5.10
N GLU A 84 -4.22 -6.24 5.86
CA GLU A 84 -4.44 -6.01 7.28
C GLU A 84 -5.52 -4.97 7.52
N ASN A 85 -5.58 -3.97 6.65
CA ASN A 85 -6.53 -2.89 6.78
C ASN A 85 -7.96 -3.32 6.45
N GLN A 86 -8.12 -4.48 5.84
CA GLN A 86 -9.43 -4.99 5.45
C GLN A 86 -10.14 -5.79 6.54
N ALA A 87 -9.61 -5.88 7.67
CA ALA A 87 -10.12 -6.72 8.75
C ALA A 87 -11.64 -6.69 8.99
#